data_a4d1b056c7094e2e1059602b9debed92
#
_entry.id   a4d1b056c7094e2e1059602b9debed92
#
_cell.length_a   1.000
_cell.length_b   1.000
_cell.length_c   1.000
_cell.angle_alpha   90.00
_cell.angle_beta   90.00
_cell.angle_gamma   90.00
#
_symmetry.space_group_name_H-M   'P 1'
#
loop_
_entity.id
_entity.type
_entity.pdbx_description
1 polymer ?
#
loop_
_entity_poly.entity_id
_entity_poly.type
_entity_poly.pdbx_seq_one_letter_code
_entity_poly.pdbx_strand_id
1 'polypeptide(L)'
;MLLNNKKRLLFIMIPIAAILQIALIVLILIGCSNALLKGIILKESRNLEDYHYYYNTVDYAKDLLPTLEEVSLEKENINFGYRHITFGMFDSEGISLFLSYGELYSDAKNEIMSKYNFLDSPYQCSDGDYAYPLSDFEYNGYSFKVAPNYNFREWYLPKTFLLLGFDDTNERVCYLYFWDFDLDAICGDIDLTERTRVMHDFIDKYFIWYNY
;
A
#
# COMPACT_ATOMS: atom_id res chain seq x y z
N MET A 1 -24.62 30.05 55.95
CA MET A 1 -23.95 28.73 56.10
C MET A 1 -23.83 27.92 54.78
N LEU A 2 -24.78 27.99 53.87
CA LEU A 2 -24.77 27.26 52.58
C LEU A 2 -23.68 27.72 51.57
N LEU A 3 -23.29 28.99 51.55
CA LEU A 3 -22.27 29.52 50.62
C LEU A 3 -20.86 28.99 50.94
N ASN A 4 -20.58 28.67 52.21
CA ASN A 4 -19.28 28.17 52.63
C ASN A 4 -19.04 26.69 52.22
N ASN A 5 -20.11 25.91 52.13
CA ASN A 5 -20.03 24.52 51.71
C ASN A 5 -19.81 24.38 50.18
N LYS A 6 -20.41 25.27 49.37
CA LYS A 6 -20.15 25.28 47.90
C LYS A 6 -18.72 25.65 47.57
N LYS A 7 -18.14 26.62 48.26
CA LYS A 7 -16.71 27.00 48.06
C LYS A 7 -15.77 25.85 48.48
N ARG A 8 -16.05 25.17 49.59
CA ARG A 8 -15.27 24.00 50.03
C ARG A 8 -15.39 22.85 49.05
N LEU A 9 -16.55 22.59 48.48
CA LEU A 9 -16.75 21.56 47.46
C LEU A 9 -15.98 21.88 46.19
N LEU A 10 -15.97 23.13 45.73
CA LEU A 10 -15.20 23.56 44.55
C LEU A 10 -13.69 23.40 44.77
N PHE A 11 -13.19 23.71 45.97
CA PHE A 11 -11.76 23.55 46.32
C PHE A 11 -11.32 22.09 46.33
N ILE A 12 -12.23 21.13 46.54
CA ILE A 12 -11.91 19.69 46.48
C ILE A 12 -12.09 19.15 45.04
N MET A 13 -13.12 19.60 44.33
CA MET A 13 -13.45 19.10 43.00
C MET A 13 -12.45 19.53 41.94
N ILE A 14 -11.88 20.76 42.01
CA ILE A 14 -10.91 21.26 41.03
C ILE A 14 -9.62 20.41 41.00
N PRO A 15 -8.97 20.10 42.13
CA PRO A 15 -7.77 19.27 42.12
C PRO A 15 -8.07 17.82 41.71
N ILE A 16 -9.22 17.27 42.05
CA ILE A 16 -9.62 15.93 41.60
C ILE A 16 -9.81 15.89 40.10
N ALA A 17 -10.47 16.88 39.50
CA ALA A 17 -10.61 16.99 38.05
C ALA A 17 -9.26 17.15 37.33
N ALA A 18 -8.36 17.96 37.89
CA ALA A 18 -7.02 18.13 37.37
C ALA A 18 -6.20 16.82 37.41
N ILE A 19 -6.27 16.07 38.50
CA ILE A 19 -5.62 14.75 38.63
C ILE A 19 -6.17 13.76 37.62
N LEU A 20 -7.51 13.70 37.42
CA LEU A 20 -8.14 12.84 36.43
C LEU A 20 -7.71 13.19 34.99
N GLN A 21 -7.62 14.49 34.68
CA GLN A 21 -7.13 14.93 33.36
C GLN A 21 -5.68 14.52 33.12
N ILE A 22 -4.80 14.72 34.11
CA ILE A 22 -3.38 14.30 34.01
C ILE A 22 -3.29 12.79 33.87
N ALA A 23 -4.06 12.01 34.65
CA ALA A 23 -4.09 10.56 34.51
C ALA A 23 -4.55 10.10 33.13
N LEU A 24 -5.56 10.75 32.55
CA LEU A 24 -6.03 10.47 31.20
C LEU A 24 -4.98 10.77 30.14
N ILE A 25 -4.29 11.94 30.26
CA ILE A 25 -3.19 12.31 29.35
C ILE A 25 -2.05 11.28 29.44
N VAL A 26 -1.68 10.87 30.66
CA VAL A 26 -0.64 9.85 30.86
C VAL A 26 -1.03 8.51 30.26
N LEU A 27 -2.29 8.09 30.41
CA LEU A 27 -2.80 6.86 29.79
C LEU A 27 -2.77 6.93 28.26
N ILE A 28 -3.14 8.07 27.69
CA ILE A 28 -3.05 8.30 26.23
C ILE A 28 -1.59 8.26 25.77
N LEU A 29 -0.69 8.92 26.48
CA LEU A 29 0.74 8.93 26.16
C LEU A 29 1.36 7.52 26.28
N ILE A 30 0.98 6.73 27.30
CA ILE A 30 1.44 5.35 27.45
C ILE A 30 0.85 4.47 26.32
N GLY A 31 -0.41 4.66 25.96
CA GLY A 31 -1.04 3.96 24.84
C GLY A 31 -0.34 4.28 23.53
N CYS A 32 -0.10 5.55 23.23
CA CYS A 32 0.62 5.99 22.03
C CYS A 32 2.07 5.51 22.03
N SER A 33 2.78 5.58 23.16
CA SER A 33 4.17 5.10 23.25
C SER A 33 4.26 3.59 23.10
N ASN A 34 3.32 2.82 23.62
CA ASN A 34 3.27 1.37 23.42
C ASN A 34 2.97 0.99 21.95
N ALA A 35 2.16 1.78 21.24
CA ALA A 35 1.93 1.60 19.82
C ALA A 35 3.18 1.95 19.00
N LEU A 36 3.89 3.03 19.35
CA LEU A 36 5.16 3.42 18.75
C LEU A 36 6.32 2.47 19.11
N LEU A 37 6.33 1.90 20.32
CA LEU A 37 7.36 0.96 20.78
C LEU A 37 7.21 -0.44 20.17
N LYS A 38 6.05 -0.80 19.62
CA LYS A 38 5.91 -2.07 18.87
C LYS A 38 6.74 -2.09 17.59
N GLY A 39 7.24 -0.93 17.15
CA GLY A 39 8.08 -0.82 15.98
C GLY A 39 7.34 -1.12 14.67
N ILE A 40 8.09 -1.16 13.60
CA ILE A 40 7.61 -1.63 12.30
C ILE A 40 7.57 -3.16 12.35
N ILE A 41 6.40 -3.75 12.14
CA ILE A 41 6.27 -5.20 11.96
C ILE A 41 6.33 -5.44 10.46
N LEU A 42 7.36 -6.19 10.05
CA LEU A 42 7.52 -6.63 8.67
C LEU A 42 7.24 -8.12 8.59
N LYS A 43 6.32 -8.51 7.72
CA LYS A 43 6.02 -9.90 7.41
C LYS A 43 6.20 -10.10 5.91
N GLU A 44 6.94 -11.12 5.52
CA GLU A 44 7.24 -11.43 4.13
C GLU A 44 7.01 -12.91 3.83
N SER A 45 6.65 -13.20 2.58
CA SER A 45 6.69 -14.53 1.98
C SER A 45 7.25 -14.47 0.56
N ARG A 46 8.03 -15.50 0.19
CA ARG A 46 8.53 -15.73 -1.18
C ARG A 46 8.12 -17.10 -1.71
N ASN A 47 7.31 -17.82 -0.94
CA ASN A 47 6.84 -19.15 -1.33
C ASN A 47 5.64 -19.03 -2.27
N LEU A 48 5.77 -19.49 -3.51
CA LEU A 48 4.69 -19.44 -4.50
C LEU A 48 3.41 -20.16 -4.04
N GLU A 49 3.53 -21.18 -3.17
CA GLU A 49 2.37 -21.88 -2.62
C GLU A 49 1.48 -20.96 -1.75
N ASP A 50 2.06 -19.89 -1.20
CA ASP A 50 1.32 -18.90 -0.40
C ASP A 50 0.54 -17.92 -1.29
N TYR A 51 0.78 -17.88 -2.62
CA TYR A 51 0.11 -16.95 -3.53
C TYR A 51 -1.41 -17.03 -3.44
N HIS A 52 -1.95 -18.26 -3.49
CA HIS A 52 -3.39 -18.48 -3.41
C HIS A 52 -4.01 -17.93 -2.11
N TYR A 53 -3.29 -18.06 -1.00
CA TYR A 53 -3.73 -17.50 0.28
C TYR A 53 -3.81 -15.97 0.22
N TYR A 54 -2.73 -15.28 -0.17
CA TYR A 54 -2.71 -13.81 -0.21
C TYR A 54 -3.60 -13.24 -1.30
N TYR A 55 -3.69 -13.88 -2.46
CA TYR A 55 -4.65 -13.54 -3.51
C TYR A 55 -6.09 -13.48 -3.01
N ASN A 56 -6.48 -14.38 -2.09
CA ASN A 56 -7.83 -14.44 -1.54
C ASN A 56 -8.04 -13.62 -0.27
N THR A 57 -6.99 -13.29 0.48
CA THR A 57 -7.11 -12.64 1.79
C THR A 57 -6.77 -11.17 1.78
N VAL A 58 -5.92 -10.71 0.85
CA VAL A 58 -5.63 -9.28 0.68
C VAL A 58 -6.80 -8.63 -0.06
N ASP A 59 -7.37 -7.59 0.53
CA ASP A 59 -8.55 -6.92 0.01
C ASP A 59 -8.35 -6.46 -1.45
N TYR A 60 -9.32 -6.80 -2.30
CA TYR A 60 -9.37 -6.48 -3.74
C TYR A 60 -8.24 -7.07 -4.61
N ALA A 61 -7.32 -7.88 -4.08
CA ALA A 61 -6.23 -8.46 -4.86
C ALA A 61 -6.74 -9.30 -6.03
N LYS A 62 -7.78 -10.10 -5.81
CA LYS A 62 -8.44 -10.92 -6.84
C LYS A 62 -9.12 -10.13 -7.97
N ASP A 63 -9.36 -8.82 -7.76
CA ASP A 63 -9.97 -7.98 -8.79
C ASP A 63 -8.94 -7.49 -9.82
N LEU A 64 -7.66 -7.51 -9.44
CA LEU A 64 -6.57 -6.95 -10.25
C LEU A 64 -5.48 -7.97 -10.60
N LEU A 65 -5.23 -8.97 -9.75
CA LEU A 65 -4.23 -10.00 -10.01
C LEU A 65 -4.84 -11.19 -10.79
N PRO A 66 -4.05 -11.87 -11.65
CA PRO A 66 -4.47 -13.11 -12.28
C PRO A 66 -4.41 -14.27 -11.29
N THR A 67 -5.19 -15.31 -11.49
CA THR A 67 -4.93 -16.61 -10.85
C THR A 67 -3.72 -17.29 -11.51
N LEU A 68 -3.09 -18.27 -10.82
CA LEU A 68 -1.98 -19.02 -11.42
C LEU A 68 -2.44 -19.88 -12.60
N GLU A 69 -3.70 -20.30 -12.60
CA GLU A 69 -4.31 -21.04 -13.72
C GLU A 69 -4.50 -20.15 -14.96
N GLU A 70 -4.86 -18.88 -14.78
CA GLU A 70 -4.97 -17.90 -15.88
C GLU A 70 -3.60 -17.58 -16.49
N VAL A 71 -2.54 -17.53 -15.67
CA VAL A 71 -1.17 -17.26 -16.13
C VAL A 71 -0.66 -18.35 -17.06
N SER A 72 -1.05 -19.62 -16.81
CA SER A 72 -0.71 -20.80 -17.65
C SER A 72 0.79 -21.02 -17.87
N LEU A 73 1.62 -20.62 -16.90
CA LEU A 73 3.07 -20.83 -16.92
C LEU A 73 3.49 -21.95 -15.96
N GLU A 74 4.62 -22.59 -16.30
CA GLU A 74 5.27 -23.52 -15.36
C GLU A 74 5.80 -22.76 -14.13
N LYS A 75 5.79 -23.43 -12.95
CA LYS A 75 6.15 -22.80 -11.66
C LYS A 75 7.54 -22.14 -11.65
N GLU A 76 8.48 -22.69 -12.41
CA GLU A 76 9.86 -22.15 -12.54
C GLU A 76 9.91 -20.78 -13.23
N ASN A 77 8.88 -20.45 -14.00
CA ASN A 77 8.74 -19.17 -14.69
C ASN A 77 7.97 -18.13 -13.88
N ILE A 78 7.62 -18.45 -12.64
CA ILE A 78 6.82 -17.61 -11.76
C ILE A 78 7.59 -17.33 -10.47
N ASN A 79 7.81 -16.04 -10.16
CA ASN A 79 8.33 -15.63 -8.86
C ASN A 79 7.28 -14.78 -8.14
N PHE A 80 7.05 -15.11 -6.89
CA PHE A 80 6.05 -14.48 -6.04
C PHE A 80 6.70 -13.83 -4.83
N GLY A 81 6.21 -12.64 -4.44
CA GLY A 81 6.57 -11.98 -3.21
C GLY A 81 5.36 -11.36 -2.53
N TYR A 82 5.29 -11.49 -1.23
CA TYR A 82 4.32 -10.79 -0.38
C TYR A 82 5.06 -10.03 0.70
N ARG A 83 4.68 -8.80 0.93
CA ARG A 83 5.19 -7.94 2.01
C ARG A 83 4.04 -7.26 2.72
N HIS A 84 4.01 -7.35 4.03
CA HIS A 84 3.09 -6.64 4.90
C HIS A 84 3.89 -5.79 5.89
N ILE A 85 3.59 -4.52 5.93
CA ILE A 85 4.22 -3.55 6.81
C ILE A 85 3.14 -2.97 7.71
N THR A 86 3.28 -3.19 9.03
CA THR A 86 2.40 -2.58 10.03
C THR A 86 3.19 -1.56 10.83
N PHE A 87 2.67 -0.36 10.96
CA PHE A 87 3.19 0.68 11.84
C PHE A 87 2.06 1.30 12.66
N GLY A 88 1.94 0.90 13.93
CA GLY A 88 0.86 1.37 14.80
C GLY A 88 -0.51 0.86 14.35
N MET A 89 -1.32 1.73 13.76
CA MET A 89 -2.63 1.42 13.18
C MET A 89 -2.61 1.38 11.64
N PHE A 90 -1.47 1.67 11.03
CA PHE A 90 -1.30 1.73 9.58
C PHE A 90 -0.83 0.38 9.07
N ASP A 91 -1.52 -0.14 8.09
CA ASP A 91 -1.23 -1.41 7.43
C ASP A 91 -1.08 -1.19 5.94
N SER A 92 0.00 -1.74 5.37
CA SER A 92 0.24 -1.74 3.93
C SER A 92 0.61 -3.14 3.48
N GLU A 93 0.05 -3.59 2.37
CA GLU A 93 0.33 -4.92 1.79
C GLU A 93 0.73 -4.79 0.33
N GLY A 94 1.83 -5.43 -0.02
CA GLY A 94 2.33 -5.51 -1.39
C GLY A 94 2.42 -6.97 -1.85
N ILE A 95 1.84 -7.26 -3.02
CA ILE A 95 1.99 -8.54 -3.71
C ILE A 95 2.75 -8.29 -5.00
N SER A 96 3.85 -9.00 -5.21
CA SER A 96 4.61 -8.99 -6.44
C SER A 96 4.55 -10.35 -7.12
N LEU A 97 4.30 -10.35 -8.44
CA LEU A 97 4.27 -11.54 -9.27
C LEU A 97 5.07 -11.27 -10.53
N PHE A 98 6.16 -12.00 -10.73
CA PHE A 98 7.05 -11.87 -11.88
C PHE A 98 6.90 -13.11 -12.75
N LEU A 99 6.59 -12.90 -14.03
CA LEU A 99 6.22 -13.92 -14.98
C LEU A 99 7.17 -13.86 -16.19
N SER A 100 7.84 -14.98 -16.48
CA SER A 100 8.72 -15.13 -17.65
C SER A 100 7.97 -15.89 -18.74
N TYR A 101 7.55 -15.17 -19.78
CA TYR A 101 6.70 -15.73 -20.84
C TYR A 101 7.50 -16.31 -22.02
N GLY A 102 8.73 -15.87 -22.25
CA GLY A 102 9.51 -16.27 -23.42
C GLY A 102 8.74 -16.00 -24.71
N GLU A 103 8.71 -16.97 -25.63
CA GLU A 103 8.05 -16.83 -26.93
C GLU A 103 6.56 -16.40 -26.85
N LEU A 104 5.88 -16.64 -25.72
CA LEU A 104 4.49 -16.26 -25.51
C LEU A 104 4.32 -14.78 -25.07
N TYR A 105 5.41 -14.05 -24.86
CA TYR A 105 5.39 -12.72 -24.28
C TYR A 105 4.53 -11.71 -25.05
N SER A 106 4.67 -11.69 -26.39
CA SER A 106 3.93 -10.72 -27.22
C SER A 106 2.41 -10.89 -27.11
N ASP A 107 1.95 -12.12 -27.08
CA ASP A 107 0.52 -12.41 -26.97
C ASP A 107 0.02 -12.09 -25.56
N ALA A 108 0.76 -12.50 -24.52
CA ALA A 108 0.45 -12.18 -23.13
C ALA A 108 0.42 -10.66 -22.88
N LYS A 109 1.41 -9.91 -23.40
CA LYS A 109 1.43 -8.44 -23.28
C LYS A 109 0.20 -7.79 -23.91
N ASN A 110 -0.18 -8.24 -25.13
CA ASN A 110 -1.36 -7.70 -25.82
C ASN A 110 -2.65 -8.01 -25.05
N GLU A 111 -2.79 -9.22 -24.53
CA GLU A 111 -3.94 -9.61 -23.70
C GLU A 111 -4.02 -8.74 -22.44
N ILE A 112 -2.92 -8.62 -21.69
CA ILE A 112 -2.84 -7.81 -20.49
C ILE A 112 -3.17 -6.35 -20.79
N MET A 113 -2.58 -5.78 -21.85
CA MET A 113 -2.84 -4.40 -22.27
C MET A 113 -4.31 -4.16 -22.63
N SER A 114 -5.03 -5.18 -23.09
CA SER A 114 -6.46 -5.09 -23.38
C SER A 114 -7.37 -5.28 -22.16
N LYS A 115 -6.88 -5.99 -21.14
CA LYS A 115 -7.64 -6.35 -19.93
C LYS A 115 -7.74 -5.19 -18.94
N TYR A 116 -6.68 -4.39 -18.81
CA TYR A 116 -6.60 -3.35 -17.78
C TYR A 116 -6.83 -1.94 -18.36
N ASN A 117 -7.48 -1.10 -17.56
CA ASN A 117 -7.57 0.33 -17.86
C ASN A 117 -6.43 1.06 -17.15
N PHE A 118 -5.51 1.56 -17.93
CA PHE A 118 -4.37 2.30 -17.42
C PHE A 118 -4.67 3.79 -17.30
N LEU A 119 -3.99 4.44 -16.38
CA LEU A 119 -4.01 5.90 -16.32
C LEU A 119 -3.31 6.50 -17.55
N ASP A 120 -3.93 7.49 -18.18
CA ASP A 120 -3.33 8.26 -19.28
C ASP A 120 -2.43 9.39 -18.76
N SER A 121 -2.63 9.80 -17.51
CA SER A 121 -1.89 10.90 -16.88
C SER A 121 -1.87 10.72 -15.36
N PRO A 122 -0.96 11.40 -14.65
CA PRO A 122 -0.98 11.44 -13.19
C PRO A 122 -2.36 11.84 -12.65
N TYR A 123 -2.81 11.19 -11.59
CA TYR A 123 -4.10 11.48 -10.98
C TYR A 123 -3.94 12.37 -9.76
N GLN A 124 -4.60 13.52 -9.78
CA GLN A 124 -4.63 14.49 -8.71
C GLN A 124 -6.00 14.49 -8.02
N CYS A 125 -5.99 14.44 -6.70
CA CYS A 125 -7.20 14.58 -5.88
C CYS A 125 -7.71 16.00 -5.87
N SER A 126 -8.95 16.22 -5.38
CA SER A 126 -9.60 17.52 -5.35
C SER A 126 -8.92 18.56 -4.46
N ASP A 127 -8.12 18.12 -3.48
CA ASP A 127 -7.30 18.95 -2.59
C ASP A 127 -5.95 19.38 -3.19
N GLY A 128 -5.61 18.84 -4.35
CA GLY A 128 -4.37 19.15 -5.06
C GLY A 128 -3.26 18.13 -4.89
N ASP A 129 -3.42 17.17 -3.98
CA ASP A 129 -2.45 16.10 -3.77
C ASP A 129 -2.50 15.05 -4.88
N TYR A 130 -1.38 14.39 -5.16
CA TYR A 130 -1.33 13.32 -6.14
C TYR A 130 -1.59 11.96 -5.49
N ALA A 131 -2.70 11.32 -5.88
CA ALA A 131 -2.96 9.93 -5.53
C ALA A 131 -2.07 8.97 -6.34
N TYR A 132 -1.79 9.34 -7.61
CA TYR A 132 -0.85 8.64 -8.48
C TYR A 132 0.05 9.67 -9.16
N PRO A 133 1.31 9.82 -8.72
CA PRO A 133 2.20 10.86 -9.22
C PRO A 133 2.67 10.63 -10.66
N LEU A 134 2.63 9.37 -11.13
CA LEU A 134 2.94 8.97 -12.51
C LEU A 134 1.89 8.00 -13.03
N SER A 135 1.60 8.07 -14.33
CA SER A 135 0.80 7.07 -15.07
C SER A 135 1.67 5.95 -15.64
N ASP A 136 2.91 6.30 -16.00
CA ASP A 136 3.94 5.41 -16.53
C ASP A 136 5.34 5.84 -16.05
N PHE A 137 6.26 4.90 -15.93
CA PHE A 137 7.64 5.15 -15.55
C PHE A 137 8.51 3.89 -15.76
N GLU A 138 9.83 4.09 -15.82
CA GLU A 138 10.80 3.00 -15.94
C GLU A 138 11.40 2.65 -14.58
N TYR A 139 11.56 1.34 -14.30
CA TYR A 139 12.25 0.85 -13.11
C TYR A 139 12.84 -0.54 -13.34
N ASN A 140 14.14 -0.71 -13.07
CA ASN A 140 14.86 -1.99 -13.17
C ASN A 140 14.63 -2.77 -14.49
N GLY A 141 14.59 -2.07 -15.63
CA GLY A 141 14.41 -2.67 -16.95
C GLY A 141 12.95 -2.92 -17.35
N TYR A 142 12.01 -2.62 -16.46
CA TYR A 142 10.58 -2.68 -16.76
C TYR A 142 10.02 -1.30 -17.08
N SER A 143 9.16 -1.24 -18.09
CA SER A 143 8.27 -0.11 -18.35
C SER A 143 6.96 -0.34 -17.62
N PHE A 144 6.71 0.45 -16.58
CA PHE A 144 5.51 0.33 -15.73
C PHE A 144 4.38 1.21 -16.20
N LYS A 145 3.16 0.68 -16.03
CA LYS A 145 1.89 1.40 -16.18
C LYS A 145 1.04 1.24 -14.93
N VAL A 146 0.32 2.28 -14.56
CA VAL A 146 -0.57 2.29 -13.39
C VAL A 146 -1.99 1.92 -13.81
N ALA A 147 -2.53 0.86 -13.22
CA ALA A 147 -3.93 0.48 -13.32
C ALA A 147 -4.63 0.69 -11.96
N PRO A 148 -5.43 1.76 -11.80
CA PRO A 148 -6.16 2.02 -10.57
C PRO A 148 -7.31 1.02 -10.40
N ASN A 149 -7.71 0.77 -9.17
CA ASN A 149 -8.95 0.06 -8.91
C ASN A 149 -10.13 1.01 -9.15
N TYR A 150 -11.17 0.53 -9.87
CA TYR A 150 -12.37 1.31 -10.18
C TYR A 150 -13.17 1.76 -8.95
N ASN A 151 -13.01 1.09 -7.81
CA ASN A 151 -13.65 1.47 -6.55
C ASN A 151 -12.90 2.58 -5.82
N PHE A 152 -11.87 3.15 -6.42
CA PHE A 152 -11.15 4.31 -5.89
C PHE A 152 -12.12 5.48 -5.75
N ARG A 153 -12.49 5.78 -4.50
CA ARG A 153 -13.19 6.99 -4.11
C ARG A 153 -12.24 7.83 -3.27
N GLU A 154 -12.05 9.06 -3.69
CA GLU A 154 -11.28 10.08 -3.00
C GLU A 154 -11.51 10.00 -1.51
N TRP A 155 -10.78 9.82 -0.57
CA TRP A 155 -10.89 10.11 0.87
C TRP A 155 -11.21 9.02 1.88
N TYR A 156 -11.86 7.88 1.55
CA TYR A 156 -12.37 7.00 2.63
C TYR A 156 -12.13 5.50 2.41
N LEU A 157 -11.45 5.11 1.37
CA LEU A 157 -11.23 3.70 1.09
C LEU A 157 -9.75 3.38 1.05
N PRO A 158 -9.37 2.16 1.42
CA PRO A 158 -8.03 1.67 1.22
C PRO A 158 -7.58 1.96 -0.21
N LYS A 159 -6.36 2.44 -0.34
CA LYS A 159 -5.76 2.69 -1.65
C LYS A 159 -5.34 1.34 -2.24
N THR A 160 -5.95 0.99 -3.35
CA THR A 160 -5.62 -0.23 -4.07
C THR A 160 -5.30 0.09 -5.52
N PHE A 161 -4.20 -0.44 -6.03
CA PHE A 161 -3.85 -0.31 -7.44
C PHE A 161 -2.88 -1.40 -7.86
N LEU A 162 -2.69 -1.51 -9.17
CA LEU A 162 -1.74 -2.40 -9.79
C LEU A 162 -0.74 -1.60 -10.60
N LEU A 163 0.54 -1.86 -10.40
CA LEU A 163 1.59 -1.48 -11.32
C LEU A 163 1.89 -2.68 -12.22
N LEU A 164 1.74 -2.50 -13.52
CA LEU A 164 2.06 -3.50 -14.52
C LEU A 164 3.33 -3.12 -15.24
N GLY A 165 4.39 -3.91 -15.05
CA GLY A 165 5.69 -3.74 -15.67
C GLY A 165 5.89 -4.71 -16.82
N PHE A 166 6.45 -4.21 -17.92
CA PHE A 166 6.79 -4.96 -19.12
C PHE A 166 8.28 -4.84 -19.39
N ASP A 167 8.99 -5.97 -19.41
CA ASP A 167 10.39 -6.07 -19.81
C ASP A 167 10.46 -6.72 -21.20
N ASP A 168 10.49 -5.89 -22.22
CA ASP A 168 10.50 -6.33 -23.62
C ASP A 168 11.82 -7.03 -24.01
N THR A 169 12.90 -6.80 -23.26
CA THR A 169 14.20 -7.39 -23.53
C THR A 169 14.29 -8.83 -23.04
N ASN A 170 13.73 -9.09 -21.85
CA ASN A 170 13.79 -10.41 -21.22
C ASN A 170 12.45 -11.15 -21.28
N GLU A 171 11.45 -10.63 -22.01
CA GLU A 171 10.15 -11.25 -22.27
C GLU A 171 9.40 -11.57 -20.97
N ARG A 172 9.34 -10.56 -20.05
CA ARG A 172 8.79 -10.70 -18.71
C ARG A 172 7.69 -9.69 -18.44
N VAL A 173 6.76 -10.09 -17.57
CA VAL A 173 5.72 -9.23 -17.03
C VAL A 173 5.83 -9.22 -15.51
N CYS A 174 5.65 -8.05 -14.91
CA CYS A 174 5.62 -7.88 -13.47
C CYS A 174 4.28 -7.26 -13.05
N TYR A 175 3.61 -7.92 -12.10
CA TYR A 175 2.44 -7.39 -11.41
C TYR A 175 2.85 -6.98 -10.01
N LEU A 176 2.66 -5.71 -9.66
CA LEU A 176 2.87 -5.19 -8.31
C LEU A 176 1.54 -4.65 -7.80
N TYR A 177 0.83 -5.48 -7.04
CA TYR A 177 -0.44 -5.11 -6.42
C TYR A 177 -0.19 -4.49 -5.05
N PHE A 178 -0.81 -3.35 -4.78
CA PHE A 178 -0.69 -2.63 -3.53
C PHE A 178 -2.05 -2.39 -2.88
N TRP A 179 -2.09 -2.55 -1.57
CA TRP A 179 -3.19 -2.18 -0.69
C TRP A 179 -2.65 -1.43 0.51
N ASP A 180 -3.32 -0.35 0.90
CA ASP A 180 -2.99 0.45 2.08
C ASP A 180 -4.26 0.90 2.79
N PHE A 181 -4.29 0.77 4.11
CA PHE A 181 -5.42 1.19 4.93
C PHE A 181 -5.54 2.71 5.00
N ASP A 182 -4.40 3.41 4.97
CA ASP A 182 -4.33 4.87 4.96
C ASP A 182 -3.80 5.34 3.60
N LEU A 183 -4.50 6.27 2.98
CA LEU A 183 -4.26 6.71 1.61
C LEU A 183 -2.90 7.42 1.37
N ASP A 184 -2.12 7.65 2.42
CA ASP A 184 -0.97 8.56 2.39
C ASP A 184 0.33 7.95 1.82
N ALA A 185 0.38 6.66 1.46
CA ALA A 185 1.62 6.00 1.05
C ALA A 185 2.28 6.63 -0.18
N ILE A 186 1.48 7.20 -1.10
CA ILE A 186 1.96 7.94 -2.28
C ILE A 186 1.28 9.32 -2.41
N CYS A 187 0.31 9.65 -1.56
CA CYS A 187 -0.34 10.94 -1.54
C CYS A 187 0.58 12.00 -0.91
N GLY A 188 0.40 13.23 -1.30
CA GLY A 188 1.10 14.39 -0.73
C GLY A 188 1.50 15.39 -1.80
N ASP A 189 1.93 16.56 -1.36
CA ASP A 189 2.49 17.61 -2.20
C ASP A 189 3.90 17.18 -2.66
N ILE A 190 3.93 16.31 -3.67
CA ILE A 190 5.18 15.80 -4.23
C ILE A 190 5.65 16.78 -5.30
N ASP A 191 6.85 17.31 -5.12
CA ASP A 191 7.53 18.08 -6.16
C ASP A 191 7.55 17.26 -7.46
N LEU A 192 7.02 17.84 -8.51
CA LEU A 192 6.91 17.20 -9.83
C LEU A 192 8.25 16.72 -10.36
N THR A 193 9.37 17.32 -9.94
CA THR A 193 10.73 16.94 -10.33
C THR A 193 11.20 15.63 -9.68
N GLU A 194 10.58 15.21 -8.58
CA GLU A 194 10.98 14.02 -7.81
C GLU A 194 10.06 12.80 -8.01
N ARG A 195 9.04 12.90 -8.85
CA ARG A 195 8.00 11.87 -9.01
C ARG A 195 8.56 10.48 -9.31
N THR A 196 9.53 10.39 -10.20
CA THR A 196 10.15 9.09 -10.58
C THR A 196 10.87 8.48 -9.38
N ARG A 197 11.64 9.28 -8.63
CA ARG A 197 12.33 8.81 -7.43
C ARG A 197 11.34 8.31 -6.38
N VAL A 198 10.24 9.03 -6.18
CA VAL A 198 9.19 8.63 -5.23
C VAL A 198 8.58 7.28 -5.62
N MET A 199 8.33 7.03 -6.91
CA MET A 199 7.81 5.73 -7.37
C MET A 199 8.83 4.61 -7.19
N HIS A 200 10.13 4.88 -7.43
CA HIS A 200 11.19 3.91 -7.18
C HIS A 200 11.30 3.56 -5.68
N ASP A 201 11.37 4.58 -4.81
CA ASP A 201 11.41 4.40 -3.36
C ASP A 201 10.17 3.64 -2.84
N PHE A 202 9.00 3.90 -3.45
CA PHE A 202 7.76 3.19 -3.16
C PHE A 202 7.85 1.71 -3.51
N ILE A 203 8.34 1.36 -4.68
CA ILE A 203 8.50 -0.05 -5.08
C ILE A 203 9.46 -0.75 -4.12
N ASP A 204 10.61 -0.16 -3.83
CA ASP A 204 11.61 -0.74 -2.93
C ASP A 204 11.07 -0.97 -1.52
N LYS A 205 10.24 -0.07 -1.03
CA LYS A 205 9.66 -0.15 0.30
C LYS A 205 8.58 -1.22 0.42
N TYR A 206 7.66 -1.26 -0.52
CA TYR A 206 6.42 -2.04 -0.37
C TYR A 206 6.41 -3.38 -1.08
N PHE A 207 7.37 -3.64 -2.00
CA PHE A 207 7.39 -4.88 -2.76
C PHE A 207 8.66 -5.69 -2.53
N ILE A 208 8.55 -7.00 -2.73
CA ILE A 208 9.70 -7.88 -2.84
C ILE A 208 10.11 -7.89 -4.30
N TRP A 209 11.33 -7.41 -4.56
CA TRP A 209 11.92 -7.42 -5.89
C TRP A 209 12.78 -8.67 -6.11
N TYR A 210 12.76 -9.19 -7.32
CA TYR A 210 13.61 -10.29 -7.75
C TYR A 210 14.63 -9.76 -8.75
N ASN A 211 15.90 -9.86 -8.38
CA ASN A 211 17.01 -9.62 -9.31
C ASN A 211 17.29 -10.92 -10.06
N TYR A 212 17.19 -10.88 -11.35
CA TYR A 212 17.50 -11.99 -12.26
C TYR A 212 18.91 -11.84 -12.80
#